data_1a15bd80f438d5ba59983ff801a2332d
#
_entry.id   1a15bd80f438d5ba59983ff801a2332d
#
_cell.length_a   1.000
_cell.length_b   1.000
_cell.length_c   1.000
_cell.angle_alpha   90.00
_cell.angle_beta   90.00
_cell.angle_gamma   90.00
#
_symmetry.space_group_name_H-M   'P 1'
#
loop_
_entity.id
_entity.type
_entity.pdbx_description
1 polymer ?
#
loop_
_entity_poly.entity_id
_entity_poly.type
_entity_poly.pdbx_seq_one_letter_code
_entity_poly.pdbx_strand_id
1 'polypeptide(L)'
;MIQARPVNKGLLISLLPHVILLVAGIILTYFAHIKHQEAIKNKINNALDNRLSSLSTGINSRLDLYQYGLFGLKGFVHGIGANNLNYQAITNYSGSRNYAKEFPGANGIGYIKKVGVEQLNKFLNDAKNDRPDQTFNLNTLVATSDEHFIIQYIFPEQKNLQAIGLDIGSESMRKQAALNAAINNTTQLTAPLTLVQAN
;
A
#
# COMPACT_ATOMS: atom_id res chain seq x y z
N MET A 1 32.33 32.06 74.38
CA MET A 1 33.04 32.65 73.25
C MET A 1 33.82 31.55 72.54
N ILE A 2 33.36 31.15 71.37
CA ILE A 2 34.03 30.11 70.52
C ILE A 2 34.98 30.89 69.65
N GLN A 3 36.29 30.79 69.98
CA GLN A 3 37.39 31.37 69.16
C GLN A 3 37.51 30.57 67.88
N ALA A 4 37.18 31.18 66.72
CA ALA A 4 37.47 30.58 65.38
C ALA A 4 38.94 30.41 65.18
N ARG A 5 39.43 29.19 64.97
CA ARG A 5 40.82 28.88 64.64
C ARG A 5 41.17 29.56 63.29
N PRO A 6 42.32 30.25 63.20
CA PRO A 6 42.75 30.87 61.93
C PRO A 6 43.01 29.79 60.89
N VAL A 7 42.33 29.92 59.76
CA VAL A 7 42.55 29.03 58.60
C VAL A 7 43.99 29.21 58.09
N ASN A 8 44.75 28.13 58.04
CA ASN A 8 46.17 28.15 57.63
C ASN A 8 46.27 28.46 56.16
N LYS A 9 46.65 29.69 55.78
CA LYS A 9 46.76 30.20 54.42
C LYS A 9 47.66 29.33 53.52
N GLY A 10 48.69 28.66 54.07
CA GLY A 10 49.58 27.73 53.34
C GLY A 10 48.82 26.46 52.83
N LEU A 11 47.91 25.95 53.66
CA LEU A 11 47.08 24.79 53.30
C LEU A 11 46.10 25.10 52.20
N LEU A 12 45.50 26.28 52.19
CA LEU A 12 44.60 26.75 51.13
C LEU A 12 45.30 26.91 49.78
N ILE A 13 46.51 27.41 49.77
CA ILE A 13 47.32 27.59 48.51
C ILE A 13 47.74 26.24 47.96
N SER A 14 48.06 25.26 48.79
CA SER A 14 48.42 23.89 48.29
C SER A 14 47.23 23.10 47.78
N LEU A 15 45.99 23.38 48.22
CA LEU A 15 44.78 22.71 47.75
C LEU A 15 44.25 23.30 46.43
N LEU A 16 44.56 24.54 46.11
CA LEU A 16 44.05 25.25 44.93
C LEU A 16 44.27 24.50 43.61
N PRO A 17 45.46 23.97 43.28
CA PRO A 17 45.66 23.22 42.02
C PRO A 17 44.83 21.93 41.94
N HIS A 18 44.62 21.27 43.10
CA HIS A 18 43.82 20.04 43.14
C HIS A 18 42.31 20.32 42.89
N VAL A 19 41.80 21.44 43.43
CA VAL A 19 40.41 21.89 43.19
C VAL A 19 40.23 22.29 41.72
N ILE A 20 41.20 23.01 41.11
CA ILE A 20 41.18 23.40 39.71
C ILE A 20 41.14 22.13 38.79
N LEU A 21 41.97 21.15 39.10
CA LEU A 21 42.04 19.91 38.34
C LEU A 21 40.72 19.11 38.44
N LEU A 22 40.11 19.07 39.64
CA LEU A 22 38.82 18.41 39.85
C LEU A 22 37.68 19.12 39.09
N VAL A 23 37.61 20.45 39.12
CA VAL A 23 36.65 21.25 38.38
C VAL A 23 36.80 21.06 36.88
N ALA A 24 38.06 21.10 36.40
CA ALA A 24 38.36 20.83 34.96
C ALA A 24 37.90 19.43 34.55
N GLY A 25 38.13 18.41 35.38
CA GLY A 25 37.66 17.04 35.13
C GLY A 25 36.14 16.94 35.06
N ILE A 26 35.41 17.60 35.96
CA ILE A 26 33.94 17.66 35.96
C ILE A 26 33.43 18.32 34.67
N ILE A 27 34.00 19.45 34.28
CA ILE A 27 33.63 20.16 33.04
C ILE A 27 33.86 19.30 31.82
N LEU A 28 35.05 18.65 31.70
CA LEU A 28 35.33 17.74 30.59
C LEU A 28 34.34 16.56 30.53
N THR A 29 34.06 15.97 31.67
CA THR A 29 33.08 14.84 31.75
C THR A 29 31.67 15.30 31.34
N TYR A 30 31.26 16.49 31.76
CA TYR A 30 29.98 17.07 31.37
C TYR A 30 29.89 17.31 29.85
N PHE A 31 30.91 17.91 29.25
CA PHE A 31 30.97 18.10 27.80
C PHE A 31 30.99 16.76 27.03
N ALA A 32 31.80 15.80 27.50
CA ALA A 32 31.80 14.46 26.92
C ALA A 32 30.43 13.78 26.97
N HIS A 33 29.73 13.91 28.10
CA HIS A 33 28.39 13.38 28.25
C HIS A 33 27.39 14.02 27.26
N ILE A 34 27.40 15.35 27.13
CA ILE A 34 26.52 16.05 26.15
C ILE A 34 26.82 15.57 24.73
N LYS A 35 28.09 15.53 24.33
CA LYS A 35 28.47 15.06 23.00
C LYS A 35 28.11 13.62 22.74
N HIS A 36 28.18 12.77 23.74
CA HIS A 36 27.78 11.38 23.64
C HIS A 36 26.25 11.24 23.46
N GLN A 37 25.46 11.99 24.22
CA GLN A 37 24.00 12.02 24.08
C GLN A 37 23.56 12.53 22.68
N GLU A 38 24.19 13.58 22.18
CA GLU A 38 23.97 14.12 20.84
C GLU A 38 24.27 13.07 19.75
N ALA A 39 25.40 12.39 19.88
CA ALA A 39 25.82 11.35 18.95
C ALA A 39 24.85 10.15 18.93
N ILE A 40 24.36 9.71 20.11
CA ILE A 40 23.34 8.65 20.20
C ILE A 40 22.03 9.10 19.56
N LYS A 41 21.55 10.30 19.87
CA LYS A 41 20.31 10.86 19.30
C LYS A 41 20.39 10.92 17.77
N ASN A 42 21.50 11.44 17.25
CA ASN A 42 21.72 11.52 15.81
C ASN A 42 21.78 10.13 15.15
N LYS A 43 22.42 9.17 15.80
CA LYS A 43 22.47 7.77 15.32
C LYS A 43 21.07 7.13 15.26
N ILE A 44 20.23 7.37 16.29
CA ILE A 44 18.86 6.87 16.33
C ILE A 44 18.01 7.53 15.24
N ASN A 45 18.07 8.86 15.11
CA ASN A 45 17.31 9.59 14.08
C ASN A 45 17.71 9.13 12.67
N ASN A 46 19.00 9.04 12.37
CA ASN A 46 19.47 8.56 11.08
C ASN A 46 19.03 7.12 10.78
N ALA A 47 19.05 6.24 11.79
CA ALA A 47 18.58 4.88 11.64
C ALA A 47 17.06 4.82 11.37
N LEU A 48 16.28 5.69 12.03
CA LEU A 48 14.82 5.81 11.84
C LEU A 48 14.51 6.34 10.44
N ASP A 49 15.17 7.43 10.03
CA ASP A 49 14.97 8.04 8.70
C ASP A 49 15.31 7.06 7.57
N ASN A 50 16.42 6.32 7.71
CA ASN A 50 16.80 5.28 6.75
C ASN A 50 15.73 4.16 6.67
N ARG A 51 15.17 3.76 7.81
CA ARG A 51 14.10 2.75 7.85
C ARG A 51 12.81 3.26 7.21
N LEU A 52 12.40 4.49 7.51
CA LEU A 52 11.22 5.13 6.91
C LEU A 52 11.38 5.27 5.40
N SER A 53 12.52 5.76 4.93
CA SER A 53 12.83 5.87 3.50
C SER A 53 12.77 4.51 2.80
N SER A 54 13.38 3.48 3.39
CA SER A 54 13.37 2.11 2.86
C SER A 54 11.94 1.54 2.77
N LEU A 55 11.11 1.74 3.80
CA LEU A 55 9.72 1.32 3.81
C LEU A 55 8.89 2.05 2.76
N SER A 56 9.03 3.38 2.66
CA SER A 56 8.35 4.19 1.66
C SER A 56 8.71 3.74 0.23
N THR A 57 10.00 3.54 -0.03
CA THR A 57 10.46 3.03 -1.34
C THR A 57 9.88 1.65 -1.63
N GLY A 58 9.86 0.75 -0.64
CA GLY A 58 9.29 -0.59 -0.80
C GLY A 58 7.79 -0.59 -1.12
N ILE A 59 7.02 0.30 -0.45
CA ILE A 59 5.58 0.46 -0.72
C ILE A 59 5.36 1.01 -2.13
N ASN A 60 6.05 2.08 -2.51
CA ASN A 60 5.92 2.68 -3.83
C ASN A 60 6.28 1.69 -4.94
N SER A 61 7.40 0.99 -4.81
CA SER A 61 7.79 -0.05 -5.79
C SER A 61 6.73 -1.15 -5.92
N ARG A 62 6.03 -1.49 -4.83
CA ARG A 62 4.94 -2.47 -4.87
C ARG A 62 3.71 -1.93 -5.60
N LEU A 63 3.34 -0.68 -5.39
CA LEU A 63 2.23 -0.03 -6.09
C LEU A 63 2.54 0.10 -7.58
N ASP A 64 3.75 0.50 -7.94
CA ASP A 64 4.20 0.59 -9.34
C ASP A 64 4.10 -0.77 -10.03
N LEU A 65 4.49 -1.85 -9.35
CA LEU A 65 4.40 -3.21 -9.89
C LEU A 65 2.94 -3.60 -10.21
N TYR A 66 2.00 -3.29 -9.32
CA TYR A 66 0.58 -3.55 -9.56
C TYR A 66 0.03 -2.69 -10.70
N GLN A 67 0.46 -1.44 -10.79
CA GLN A 67 0.10 -0.55 -11.89
C GLN A 67 0.58 -1.09 -13.24
N TYR A 68 1.80 -1.62 -13.32
CA TYR A 68 2.28 -2.31 -14.53
C TYR A 68 1.41 -3.51 -14.91
N GLY A 69 0.95 -4.28 -13.94
CA GLY A 69 0.00 -5.38 -14.18
C GLY A 69 -1.29 -4.90 -14.83
N LEU A 70 -1.87 -3.81 -14.31
CA LEU A 70 -3.07 -3.18 -14.87
C LEU A 70 -2.83 -2.64 -16.28
N PHE A 71 -1.70 -1.99 -16.52
CA PHE A 71 -1.34 -1.50 -17.86
C PHE A 71 -1.13 -2.64 -18.85
N GLY A 72 -0.56 -3.76 -18.42
CA GLY A 72 -0.43 -4.95 -19.25
C GLY A 72 -1.79 -5.49 -19.71
N LEU A 73 -2.75 -5.63 -18.77
CA LEU A 73 -4.11 -6.05 -19.11
C LEU A 73 -4.82 -5.02 -19.99
N LYS A 74 -4.69 -3.72 -19.67
CA LYS A 74 -5.25 -2.64 -20.48
C LYS A 74 -4.71 -2.69 -21.91
N GLY A 75 -3.40 -2.85 -22.08
CA GLY A 75 -2.75 -2.96 -23.39
C GLY A 75 -3.24 -4.18 -24.19
N PHE A 76 -3.41 -5.31 -23.52
CA PHE A 76 -3.98 -6.51 -24.14
C PHE A 76 -5.41 -6.26 -24.65
N VAL A 77 -6.29 -5.71 -23.78
CA VAL A 77 -7.69 -5.41 -24.17
C VAL A 77 -7.75 -4.40 -25.31
N HIS A 78 -6.92 -3.38 -25.30
CA HIS A 78 -6.82 -2.41 -26.41
C HIS A 78 -6.33 -3.06 -27.70
N GLY A 79 -5.34 -3.96 -27.61
CA GLY A 79 -4.75 -4.61 -28.77
C GLY A 79 -5.71 -5.54 -29.52
N ILE A 80 -6.55 -6.29 -28.78
CA ILE A 80 -7.54 -7.17 -29.41
C ILE A 80 -8.86 -6.46 -29.73
N GLY A 81 -9.11 -5.28 -29.12
CA GLY A 81 -10.38 -4.57 -29.13
C GLY A 81 -11.35 -5.10 -28.07
N ALA A 82 -11.96 -4.21 -27.29
CA ALA A 82 -12.83 -4.56 -26.18
C ALA A 82 -14.06 -5.43 -26.59
N ASN A 83 -14.51 -5.34 -27.83
CA ASN A 83 -15.59 -6.16 -28.36
C ASN A 83 -15.18 -7.61 -28.69
N ASN A 84 -13.89 -7.85 -28.86
CA ASN A 84 -13.32 -9.18 -29.11
C ASN A 84 -12.85 -9.86 -27.82
N LEU A 85 -12.94 -9.18 -26.67
CA LEU A 85 -12.56 -9.74 -25.39
C LEU A 85 -13.59 -10.84 -25.03
N ASN A 86 -13.12 -12.05 -24.85
CA ASN A 86 -13.89 -13.21 -24.46
C ASN A 86 -13.12 -14.08 -23.47
N TYR A 87 -13.78 -15.07 -22.89
CA TYR A 87 -13.21 -15.95 -21.87
C TYR A 87 -11.92 -16.65 -22.34
N GLN A 88 -11.92 -17.16 -23.59
CA GLN A 88 -10.74 -17.85 -24.12
C GLN A 88 -9.55 -16.90 -24.29
N ALA A 89 -9.77 -15.71 -24.84
CA ALA A 89 -8.71 -14.72 -25.06
C ALA A 89 -8.07 -14.28 -23.75
N ILE A 90 -8.89 -13.98 -22.74
CA ILE A 90 -8.38 -13.52 -21.45
C ILE A 90 -7.74 -14.66 -20.64
N THR A 91 -8.24 -15.89 -20.77
CA THR A 91 -7.63 -17.09 -20.16
C THR A 91 -6.25 -17.36 -20.77
N ASN A 92 -6.10 -17.24 -22.09
CA ASN A 92 -4.81 -17.36 -22.75
C ASN A 92 -3.82 -16.29 -22.28
N TYR A 93 -4.26 -15.04 -22.21
CA TYR A 93 -3.42 -13.95 -21.66
C TYR A 93 -3.03 -14.23 -20.21
N SER A 94 -3.98 -14.60 -19.37
CA SER A 94 -3.75 -14.89 -17.95
C SER A 94 -2.83 -16.11 -17.76
N GLY A 95 -3.02 -17.17 -18.54
CA GLY A 95 -2.21 -18.38 -18.47
C GLY A 95 -0.75 -18.19 -18.85
N SER A 96 -0.43 -17.11 -19.59
CA SER A 96 0.96 -16.74 -19.93
C SER A 96 1.70 -16.05 -18.78
N ARG A 97 1.04 -15.77 -17.64
CA ARG A 97 1.58 -14.99 -16.54
C ARG A 97 1.67 -15.79 -15.24
N ASN A 98 2.68 -15.49 -14.46
CA ASN A 98 2.82 -16.04 -13.11
C ASN A 98 2.45 -14.97 -12.06
N TYR A 99 1.16 -14.86 -11.76
CA TYR A 99 0.63 -13.84 -10.84
C TYR A 99 1.29 -13.83 -9.47
N ALA A 100 1.57 -14.99 -8.89
CA ALA A 100 2.18 -15.10 -7.57
C ALA A 100 3.61 -14.55 -7.55
N LYS A 101 4.35 -14.71 -8.65
CA LYS A 101 5.72 -14.22 -8.79
C LYS A 101 5.76 -12.76 -9.26
N GLU A 102 4.92 -12.41 -10.23
CA GLU A 102 4.91 -11.08 -10.83
C GLU A 102 4.24 -10.04 -9.95
N PHE A 103 3.18 -10.42 -9.20
CA PHE A 103 2.40 -9.51 -8.35
C PHE A 103 2.21 -10.06 -6.93
N PRO A 104 3.31 -10.26 -6.17
CA PRO A 104 3.23 -10.88 -4.86
C PRO A 104 2.36 -10.04 -3.90
N GLY A 105 1.36 -10.69 -3.29
CA GLY A 105 0.37 -10.07 -2.41
C GLY A 105 -0.90 -9.56 -3.11
N ALA A 106 -0.97 -9.54 -4.44
CA ALA A 106 -2.22 -9.29 -5.14
C ALA A 106 -3.11 -10.54 -5.11
N ASN A 107 -4.37 -10.38 -4.73
CA ASN A 107 -5.34 -11.47 -4.74
C ASN A 107 -5.84 -11.79 -6.15
N GLY A 108 -5.96 -10.77 -7.01
CA GLY A 108 -6.38 -10.95 -8.39
C GLY A 108 -6.25 -9.69 -9.22
N ILE A 109 -6.18 -9.90 -10.54
CA ILE A 109 -6.25 -8.84 -11.55
C ILE A 109 -7.40 -9.20 -12.49
N GLY A 110 -8.29 -8.25 -12.76
CA GLY A 110 -9.50 -8.54 -13.52
C GLY A 110 -9.95 -7.41 -14.43
N TYR A 111 -10.92 -7.75 -15.27
CA TYR A 111 -11.60 -6.83 -16.17
C TYR A 111 -13.01 -6.55 -15.65
N ILE A 112 -13.34 -5.27 -15.53
CA ILE A 112 -14.63 -4.78 -15.09
C ILE A 112 -15.33 -4.15 -16.28
N LYS A 113 -16.58 -4.59 -16.53
CA LYS A 113 -17.43 -4.03 -17.57
C LYS A 113 -18.41 -3.04 -16.97
N LYS A 114 -18.44 -1.81 -17.50
CA LYS A 114 -19.49 -0.85 -17.22
C LYS A 114 -20.72 -1.22 -18.06
N VAL A 115 -21.89 -1.38 -17.43
CA VAL A 115 -23.13 -1.84 -18.06
C VAL A 115 -24.28 -0.95 -17.60
N GLY A 116 -25.01 -0.36 -18.54
CA GLY A 116 -26.25 0.36 -18.26
C GLY A 116 -27.41 -0.59 -17.96
N VAL A 117 -28.41 -0.12 -17.23
CA VAL A 117 -29.59 -0.91 -16.83
C VAL A 117 -30.28 -1.58 -18.01
N GLU A 118 -30.46 -0.86 -19.10
CA GLU A 118 -31.10 -1.39 -20.30
C GLU A 118 -30.32 -2.53 -20.97
N GLN A 119 -29.02 -2.56 -20.79
CA GLN A 119 -28.12 -3.57 -21.39
C GLN A 119 -27.83 -4.73 -20.44
N LEU A 120 -28.27 -4.68 -19.20
CA LEU A 120 -27.90 -5.63 -18.16
C LEU A 120 -28.28 -7.07 -18.51
N ASN A 121 -29.54 -7.31 -18.90
CA ASN A 121 -30.01 -8.65 -19.25
C ASN A 121 -29.24 -9.24 -20.42
N LYS A 122 -29.01 -8.44 -21.47
CA LYS A 122 -28.19 -8.86 -22.60
C LYS A 122 -26.77 -9.21 -22.17
N PHE A 123 -26.13 -8.35 -21.38
CA PHE A 123 -24.79 -8.59 -20.85
C PHE A 123 -24.69 -9.89 -20.03
N LEU A 124 -25.65 -10.14 -19.13
CA LEU A 124 -25.66 -11.35 -18.31
C LEU A 124 -25.77 -12.62 -19.15
N ASN A 125 -26.62 -12.60 -20.17
CA ASN A 125 -26.74 -13.72 -21.13
C ASN A 125 -25.46 -13.93 -21.93
N ASP A 126 -24.87 -12.87 -22.46
CA ASP A 126 -23.62 -12.92 -23.23
C ASP A 126 -22.48 -13.43 -22.35
N ALA A 127 -22.32 -12.92 -21.14
CA ALA A 127 -21.30 -13.34 -20.19
C ALA A 127 -21.43 -14.80 -19.75
N LYS A 128 -22.69 -15.28 -19.60
CA LYS A 128 -22.97 -16.69 -19.31
C LYS A 128 -22.57 -17.59 -20.49
N ASN A 129 -22.94 -17.21 -21.70
CA ASN A 129 -22.65 -18.00 -22.90
C ASN A 129 -21.16 -18.03 -23.27
N ASP A 130 -20.42 -16.99 -22.87
CA ASP A 130 -18.97 -16.89 -23.10
C ASP A 130 -18.17 -17.85 -22.21
N ARG A 131 -18.72 -18.28 -21.07
CA ARG A 131 -18.04 -19.18 -20.14
C ARG A 131 -18.27 -20.65 -20.47
N PRO A 132 -17.21 -21.51 -20.32
CA PRO A 132 -17.36 -22.96 -20.60
C PRO A 132 -18.37 -23.65 -19.68
N ASP A 133 -18.52 -23.18 -18.43
CA ASP A 133 -19.44 -23.71 -17.44
C ASP A 133 -20.86 -23.16 -17.58
N GLN A 134 -21.06 -22.19 -18.47
CA GLN A 134 -22.31 -21.48 -18.68
C GLN A 134 -22.92 -20.90 -17.40
N THR A 135 -22.06 -20.50 -16.44
CA THR A 135 -22.48 -19.89 -15.18
C THR A 135 -21.98 -18.45 -15.11
N PHE A 136 -22.90 -17.52 -14.89
CA PHE A 136 -22.58 -16.13 -14.60
C PHE A 136 -23.75 -15.50 -13.86
N ASN A 137 -23.54 -15.09 -12.62
CA ASN A 137 -24.57 -14.49 -11.78
C ASN A 137 -24.15 -13.10 -11.33
N LEU A 138 -25.12 -12.16 -11.39
CA LEU A 138 -24.90 -10.84 -10.82
C LEU A 138 -24.98 -10.90 -9.30
N ASN A 139 -23.94 -10.40 -8.65
CA ASN A 139 -23.86 -10.25 -7.20
C ASN A 139 -23.77 -8.77 -6.84
N THR A 140 -24.66 -8.26 -6.01
CA THR A 140 -24.66 -6.87 -5.55
C THR A 140 -24.49 -6.80 -4.05
N LEU A 141 -23.71 -5.83 -3.56
CA LEU A 141 -23.52 -5.59 -2.12
C LEU A 141 -24.67 -4.77 -1.54
N VAL A 142 -25.18 -3.81 -2.33
CA VAL A 142 -26.34 -2.97 -2.02
C VAL A 142 -27.17 -2.85 -3.29
N ALA A 143 -28.49 -2.71 -3.18
CA ALA A 143 -29.33 -2.49 -4.34
C ALA A 143 -28.93 -1.20 -5.07
N THR A 144 -28.73 -1.30 -6.39
CA THR A 144 -28.37 -0.17 -7.26
C THR A 144 -29.37 -0.04 -8.40
N SER A 145 -29.53 1.18 -8.92
CA SER A 145 -30.56 1.46 -9.93
C SER A 145 -30.04 1.95 -11.29
N ASP A 146 -28.81 2.50 -11.36
CA ASP A 146 -28.48 3.31 -12.54
C ASP A 146 -27.42 2.72 -13.46
N GLU A 147 -26.26 2.33 -12.93
CA GLU A 147 -25.13 1.82 -13.70
C GLU A 147 -24.41 0.73 -12.90
N HIS A 148 -24.01 -0.31 -13.60
CA HIS A 148 -23.30 -1.44 -13.01
C HIS A 148 -21.84 -1.44 -13.46
N PHE A 149 -20.94 -1.83 -12.54
CA PHE A 149 -19.52 -2.05 -12.80
C PHE A 149 -19.18 -3.49 -12.42
N ILE A 150 -19.40 -4.41 -13.36
CA ILE A 150 -19.43 -5.85 -13.09
C ILE A 150 -18.08 -6.47 -13.38
N ILE A 151 -17.51 -7.21 -12.41
CA ILE A 151 -16.31 -8.01 -12.62
C ILE A 151 -16.67 -9.15 -13.57
N GLN A 152 -16.31 -9.02 -14.84
CA GLN A 152 -16.57 -10.02 -15.87
C GLN A 152 -15.52 -11.13 -15.84
N TYR A 153 -14.25 -10.78 -15.65
CA TYR A 153 -13.14 -11.72 -15.57
C TYR A 153 -12.20 -11.31 -14.44
N ILE A 154 -11.62 -12.27 -13.72
CA ILE A 154 -10.61 -12.06 -12.70
C ILE A 154 -9.70 -13.27 -12.61
N PHE A 155 -8.40 -13.05 -12.41
CA PHE A 155 -7.40 -14.11 -12.34
C PHE A 155 -6.44 -13.92 -11.17
N PRO A 156 -5.98 -15.00 -10.50
CA PRO A 156 -6.33 -16.41 -10.78
C PRO A 156 -7.79 -16.70 -10.45
N GLU A 157 -8.51 -17.33 -11.40
CA GLU A 157 -9.97 -17.50 -11.29
C GLU A 157 -10.38 -18.31 -10.07
N GLN A 158 -9.75 -19.48 -9.82
CA GLN A 158 -10.11 -20.38 -8.72
C GLN A 158 -10.04 -19.73 -7.33
N LYS A 159 -9.18 -18.73 -7.15
CA LYS A 159 -9.08 -17.97 -5.91
C LYS A 159 -10.11 -16.84 -5.80
N ASN A 160 -10.79 -16.54 -6.88
CA ASN A 160 -11.63 -15.34 -7.03
C ASN A 160 -13.05 -15.64 -7.52
N LEU A 161 -13.51 -16.88 -7.42
CA LEU A 161 -14.83 -17.28 -7.91
C LEU A 161 -15.96 -16.42 -7.34
N GLN A 162 -15.86 -16.02 -6.06
CA GLN A 162 -16.85 -15.17 -5.39
C GLN A 162 -16.89 -13.72 -5.92
N ALA A 163 -15.82 -13.30 -6.60
CA ALA A 163 -15.75 -11.95 -7.17
C ALA A 163 -16.28 -11.89 -8.60
N ILE A 164 -16.45 -13.02 -9.28
CA ILE A 164 -17.02 -13.07 -10.62
C ILE A 164 -18.51 -12.67 -10.56
N GLY A 165 -18.91 -11.73 -11.41
CA GLY A 165 -20.26 -11.19 -11.41
C GLY A 165 -20.53 -10.15 -10.31
N LEU A 166 -19.55 -9.86 -9.44
CA LEU A 166 -19.72 -8.81 -8.44
C LEU A 166 -19.83 -7.44 -9.13
N ASP A 167 -20.93 -6.76 -8.83
CA ASP A 167 -21.09 -5.35 -9.19
C ASP A 167 -20.39 -4.46 -8.15
N ILE A 168 -19.18 -4.03 -8.45
CA ILE A 168 -18.44 -3.09 -7.60
C ILE A 168 -19.09 -1.70 -7.56
N GLY A 169 -19.95 -1.38 -8.53
CA GLY A 169 -20.73 -0.15 -8.54
C GLY A 169 -21.83 -0.12 -7.47
N SER A 170 -22.15 -1.28 -6.88
CA SER A 170 -23.11 -1.39 -5.78
C SER A 170 -22.54 -0.92 -4.43
N GLU A 171 -21.26 -0.56 -4.35
CA GLU A 171 -20.63 -0.02 -3.15
C GLU A 171 -19.93 1.31 -3.50
N SER A 172 -20.20 2.35 -2.70
CA SER A 172 -19.88 3.74 -3.04
C SER A 172 -18.37 4.00 -3.22
N MET A 173 -17.50 3.47 -2.36
CA MET A 173 -16.06 3.69 -2.42
C MET A 173 -15.43 3.03 -3.65
N ARG A 174 -15.89 1.82 -4.00
CA ARG A 174 -15.44 1.13 -5.23
C ARG A 174 -15.93 1.84 -6.47
N LYS A 175 -17.23 2.24 -6.49
CA LYS A 175 -17.82 3.01 -7.60
C LYS A 175 -17.06 4.31 -7.85
N GLN A 176 -16.78 5.06 -6.80
CA GLN A 176 -16.07 6.34 -6.92
C GLN A 176 -14.65 6.16 -7.48
N ALA A 177 -13.91 5.15 -7.00
CA ALA A 177 -12.58 4.86 -7.52
C ALA A 177 -12.63 4.43 -9.00
N ALA A 178 -13.59 3.58 -9.39
CA ALA A 178 -13.77 3.14 -10.77
C ALA A 178 -14.13 4.32 -11.70
N LEU A 179 -15.04 5.20 -11.29
CA LEU A 179 -15.41 6.40 -12.03
C LEU A 179 -14.23 7.35 -12.18
N ASN A 180 -13.51 7.63 -11.11
CA ASN A 180 -12.33 8.49 -11.13
C ASN A 180 -11.24 7.93 -12.06
N ALA A 181 -11.01 6.62 -12.02
CA ALA A 181 -10.06 5.96 -12.91
C ALA A 181 -10.47 6.10 -14.40
N ALA A 182 -11.76 5.90 -14.68
CA ALA A 182 -12.30 6.00 -16.04
C ALA A 182 -12.26 7.43 -16.60
N ILE A 183 -12.69 8.42 -15.79
CA ILE A 183 -12.75 9.83 -16.21
C ILE A 183 -11.34 10.40 -16.43
N ASN A 184 -10.44 10.15 -15.50
CA ASN A 184 -9.10 10.73 -15.53
C ASN A 184 -8.09 9.87 -16.31
N ASN A 185 -8.48 8.67 -16.75
CA ASN A 185 -7.59 7.70 -17.41
C ASN A 185 -6.32 7.40 -16.58
N THR A 186 -6.46 7.32 -15.25
CA THR A 186 -5.38 7.10 -14.28
C THR A 186 -5.70 5.94 -13.36
N THR A 187 -4.65 5.33 -12.80
CA THR A 187 -4.82 4.33 -11.73
C THR A 187 -5.35 5.01 -10.47
N GLN A 188 -6.34 4.41 -9.82
CA GLN A 188 -6.95 4.90 -8.59
C GLN A 188 -6.94 3.81 -7.52
N LEU A 189 -6.72 4.21 -6.27
CA LEU A 189 -6.90 3.35 -5.10
C LEU A 189 -8.30 3.58 -4.52
N THR A 190 -8.94 2.52 -4.07
CA THR A 190 -10.13 2.63 -3.22
C THR A 190 -9.74 3.07 -1.81
N ALA A 191 -10.67 3.62 -1.05
CA ALA A 191 -10.55 3.68 0.40
C ALA A 191 -10.43 2.24 0.98
N PRO A 192 -9.98 2.07 2.23
CA PRO A 192 -9.94 0.76 2.88
C PRO A 192 -11.31 0.09 2.87
N LEU A 193 -11.36 -1.15 2.43
CA LEU A 193 -12.58 -1.96 2.34
C LEU A 193 -12.30 -3.43 2.63
N THR A 194 -13.35 -4.19 2.95
CA THR A 194 -13.26 -5.65 3.10
C THR A 194 -13.47 -6.31 1.74
N LEU A 195 -12.57 -7.23 1.39
CA LEU A 195 -12.70 -8.02 0.16
C LEU A 195 -13.72 -9.15 0.38
N VAL A 196 -14.57 -9.41 -0.63
CA VAL A 196 -15.53 -10.53 -0.59
C VAL A 196 -14.84 -11.90 -0.54
N GLN A 197 -13.59 -11.99 -1.02
CA GLN A 197 -12.77 -13.21 -0.96
C GLN A 197 -12.14 -13.45 0.43
N ALA A 198 -12.27 -12.52 1.37
CA ALA A 198 -11.66 -12.61 2.71
C ALA A 198 -12.59 -13.23 3.77
N ASN A 199 -13.81 -13.64 3.38
CA ASN A 199 -14.82 -14.27 4.25
C ASN A 199 -14.86 -15.79 4.02
#